data_4ee5ebb592b5f0348b91589b92ced100
#
_entry.id   4ee5ebb592b5f0348b91589b92ced100
#
_cell.length_a   1.000
_cell.length_b   1.000
_cell.length_c   1.000
_cell.angle_alpha   90.00
_cell.angle_beta   90.00
_cell.angle_gamma   90.00
#
_symmetry.space_group_name_H-M   'P 1'
#
loop_
_entity.id
_entity.type
_entity.pdbx_description
1 polymer ?
#
loop_
_entity_poly.entity_id
_entity_poly.type
_entity_poly.pdbx_seq_one_letter_code
_entity_poly.pdbx_strand_id
1 'polypeptide(L)'
;MSTIYRTEEGGRAVRQRYDALLDRWPVPHEPRTLSTQLGDTFAVVSGPVDAPPVVALQGSGGTAAHWLPDIATLAGSLRVYAVDAPGEPGRTVEARPPLGSAAYAEWLDDVLDALELPRAAFLGTSLGGWWALDHALRRPERVAALALVNPAGIGRRRVAPLLKFAGYRLFGGWGRRRSLAMVANGSPAGPEQREVGEFTLATFEHFKPRLEAVPEFPVERLHELVMPVQAHFGARDVLLDQRDAAAKLRQALPDADVRLAEDAGHFLPGWAAAVAEFLGGRS
;
A
#
# COMPACT_ATOMS: atom_id res chain seq x y z
N MET A 1 9.69 15.10 -19.62
CA MET A 1 8.55 15.61 -18.80
C MET A 1 8.06 14.48 -17.94
N SER A 2 7.84 14.73 -16.61
CA SER A 2 7.27 13.73 -15.72
C SER A 2 5.88 13.29 -16.18
N THR A 3 5.62 12.00 -16.16
CA THR A 3 4.32 11.44 -16.55
C THR A 3 3.33 11.43 -15.39
N ILE A 4 3.83 11.35 -14.15
CA ILE A 4 3.02 11.20 -12.92
C ILE A 4 2.80 12.51 -12.16
N TYR A 5 3.61 13.55 -12.41
CA TYR A 5 3.44 14.85 -11.76
C TYR A 5 2.83 15.89 -12.71
N ARG A 6 2.14 16.89 -12.15
CA ARG A 6 1.53 18.00 -12.91
C ARG A 6 2.59 18.94 -13.48
N THR A 7 3.66 19.17 -12.70
CA THR A 7 4.84 19.96 -13.04
C THR A 7 6.09 19.30 -12.52
N GLU A 8 7.24 19.56 -13.12
CA GLU A 8 8.53 19.07 -12.64
C GLU A 8 8.89 19.69 -11.27
N GLU A 9 8.53 20.95 -11.05
CA GLU A 9 8.71 21.64 -9.76
C GLU A 9 7.89 20.95 -8.66
N GLY A 10 6.62 20.62 -8.94
CA GLY A 10 5.79 19.87 -8.01
C GLY A 10 6.34 18.50 -7.68
N GLY A 11 6.90 17.79 -8.68
CA GLY A 11 7.58 16.52 -8.45
C GLY A 11 8.83 16.66 -7.56
N ARG A 12 9.63 17.74 -7.78
CA ARG A 12 10.78 18.03 -6.89
C ARG A 12 10.32 18.35 -5.47
N ALA A 13 9.27 19.13 -5.29
CA ALA A 13 8.74 19.48 -3.97
C ALA A 13 8.23 18.24 -3.21
N VAL A 14 7.56 17.31 -3.89
CA VAL A 14 7.13 16.03 -3.30
C VAL A 14 8.33 15.20 -2.87
N ARG A 15 9.33 15.03 -3.74
CA ARG A 15 10.55 14.27 -3.41
C ARG A 15 11.31 14.88 -2.24
N GLN A 16 11.47 16.21 -2.20
CA GLN A 16 12.15 16.89 -1.09
C GLN A 16 11.44 16.64 0.25
N ARG A 17 10.12 16.67 0.29
CA ARG A 17 9.35 16.35 1.50
C ARG A 17 9.45 14.88 1.87
N TYR A 18 9.47 14.01 0.88
CA TYR A 18 9.68 12.58 1.07
C TYR A 18 11.04 12.31 1.72
N ASP A 19 12.09 12.94 1.21
CA ASP A 19 13.45 12.82 1.75
C ASP A 19 13.50 13.28 3.21
N ALA A 20 12.88 14.42 3.55
CA ALA A 20 12.79 14.91 4.91
C ALA A 20 12.05 13.98 5.87
N LEU A 21 11.08 13.20 5.37
CA LEU A 21 10.43 12.15 6.14
C LEU A 21 11.33 10.93 6.33
N LEU A 22 12.08 10.52 5.32
CA LEU A 22 13.05 9.42 5.43
C LEU A 22 14.17 9.73 6.42
N ASP A 23 14.62 10.99 6.51
CA ASP A 23 15.62 11.42 7.49
C ASP A 23 15.14 11.25 8.95
N ARG A 24 13.83 11.12 9.14
CA ARG A 24 13.18 10.91 10.44
C ARG A 24 12.69 9.48 10.65
N TRP A 25 13.14 8.55 9.84
CA TRP A 25 12.76 7.16 9.97
C TRP A 25 13.09 6.62 11.37
N PRO A 26 12.12 6.05 12.12
CA PRO A 26 12.25 5.89 13.57
C PRO A 26 13.11 4.70 14.01
N VAL A 27 13.60 3.88 13.06
CA VAL A 27 14.42 2.69 13.33
C VAL A 27 15.64 2.67 12.40
N PRO A 28 16.70 1.90 12.73
CA PRO A 28 17.81 1.68 11.80
C PRO A 28 17.31 1.20 10.45
N HIS A 29 17.78 1.83 9.38
CA HIS A 29 17.33 1.53 8.03
C HIS A 29 18.43 1.71 6.99
N GLU A 30 18.23 1.08 5.85
CA GLU A 30 19.12 1.13 4.70
C GLU A 30 18.30 1.43 3.44
N PRO A 31 18.55 2.55 2.73
CA PRO A 31 17.97 2.78 1.42
C PRO A 31 18.63 1.89 0.38
N ARG A 32 17.84 1.27 -0.49
CA ARG A 32 18.29 0.44 -1.60
C ARG A 32 17.67 0.87 -2.92
N THR A 33 18.44 0.75 -3.99
CA THR A 33 17.95 0.84 -5.36
C THR A 33 18.06 -0.54 -5.97
N LEU A 34 16.93 -1.07 -6.44
CA LEU A 34 16.79 -2.40 -7.02
C LEU A 34 16.59 -2.25 -8.52
N SER A 35 17.37 -2.98 -9.31
CA SER A 35 17.22 -2.98 -10.78
C SER A 35 16.09 -3.91 -11.15
N THR A 36 15.10 -3.42 -11.91
CA THR A 36 13.95 -4.19 -12.39
C THR A 36 13.71 -3.94 -13.87
N GLN A 37 12.93 -4.79 -14.54
CA GLN A 37 12.60 -4.63 -15.95
C GLN A 37 11.82 -3.33 -16.23
N LEU A 38 11.08 -2.82 -15.26
CA LEU A 38 10.39 -1.53 -15.38
C LEU A 38 11.33 -0.34 -15.17
N GLY A 39 12.53 -0.54 -14.65
CA GLY A 39 13.54 0.45 -14.27
C GLY A 39 13.83 0.41 -12.77
N ASP A 40 14.62 1.37 -12.29
CA ASP A 40 15.05 1.41 -10.89
C ASP A 40 13.86 1.52 -9.93
N THR A 41 13.88 0.65 -8.92
CA THR A 41 12.91 0.60 -7.83
C THR A 41 13.58 0.94 -6.51
N PHE A 42 13.05 1.90 -5.78
CA PHE A 42 13.56 2.31 -4.48
C PHE A 42 12.89 1.54 -3.35
N ALA A 43 13.67 1.15 -2.36
CA ALA A 43 13.19 0.50 -1.15
C ALA A 43 13.90 1.03 0.10
N VAL A 44 13.21 1.06 1.22
CA VAL A 44 13.77 1.29 2.56
C VAL A 44 13.71 -0.02 3.34
N VAL A 45 14.87 -0.50 3.78
CA VAL A 45 15.00 -1.79 4.47
C VAL A 45 15.20 -1.56 5.96
N SER A 46 14.41 -2.23 6.81
CA SER A 46 14.45 -2.10 8.26
C SER A 46 14.25 -3.43 8.96
N GLY A 47 14.68 -3.53 10.21
CA GLY A 47 14.54 -4.72 11.03
C GLY A 47 15.71 -5.68 10.98
N PRO A 48 15.73 -6.73 11.84
CA PRO A 48 16.85 -7.68 11.93
C PRO A 48 17.10 -8.42 10.61
N VAL A 49 18.36 -8.68 10.28
CA VAL A 49 18.74 -9.29 8.99
C VAL A 49 18.14 -10.71 8.85
N ASP A 50 18.12 -11.47 9.93
CA ASP A 50 17.66 -12.85 9.95
C ASP A 50 16.14 -12.99 10.26
N ALA A 51 15.43 -11.85 10.39
CA ALA A 51 13.99 -11.87 10.62
C ALA A 51 13.22 -12.20 9.32
N PRO A 52 11.98 -12.74 9.42
CA PRO A 52 11.15 -13.06 8.27
C PRO A 52 11.02 -11.89 7.30
N PRO A 53 11.31 -12.10 5.98
CA PRO A 53 11.27 -11.04 4.98
C PRO A 53 9.83 -10.68 4.60
N VAL A 54 9.55 -9.39 4.57
CA VAL A 54 8.24 -8.82 4.20
C VAL A 54 8.43 -7.69 3.20
N VAL A 55 7.83 -7.82 2.03
CA VAL A 55 7.72 -6.74 1.05
C VAL A 55 6.45 -5.93 1.37
N ALA A 56 6.63 -4.64 1.70
CA ALA A 56 5.56 -3.75 2.13
C ALA A 56 5.21 -2.74 1.01
N LEU A 57 3.95 -2.80 0.53
CA LEU A 57 3.44 -2.05 -0.62
C LEU A 57 2.33 -1.09 -0.20
N GLN A 58 2.53 0.20 -0.46
CA GLN A 58 1.54 1.25 -0.17
C GLN A 58 0.50 1.42 -1.29
N GLY A 59 -0.62 2.07 -0.94
CA GLY A 59 -1.67 2.40 -1.88
C GLY A 59 -1.31 3.53 -2.84
N SER A 60 -2.27 3.91 -3.69
CA SER A 60 -2.09 4.99 -4.67
C SER A 60 -1.76 6.33 -3.99
N GLY A 61 -0.74 7.00 -4.50
CA GLY A 61 -0.20 8.22 -3.92
C GLY A 61 0.74 7.98 -2.73
N GLY A 62 0.97 6.72 -2.36
CA GLY A 62 1.83 6.33 -1.25
C GLY A 62 3.30 6.17 -1.64
N THR A 63 4.16 6.24 -0.63
CA THR A 63 5.62 6.00 -0.69
C THR A 63 6.03 5.19 0.55
N ALA A 64 7.28 4.76 0.63
CA ALA A 64 7.79 4.10 1.83
C ALA A 64 7.55 4.94 3.11
N ALA A 65 7.59 6.28 3.03
CA ALA A 65 7.33 7.14 4.20
C ALA A 65 5.94 6.97 4.84
N HIS A 66 4.98 6.39 4.12
CA HIS A 66 3.66 6.10 4.70
C HIS A 66 3.68 4.97 5.74
N TRP A 67 4.79 4.24 5.85
CA TRP A 67 4.99 3.24 6.91
C TRP A 67 5.54 3.84 8.21
N LEU A 68 5.93 5.13 8.24
CA LEU A 68 6.48 5.79 9.44
C LEU A 68 5.70 5.49 10.73
N PRO A 69 4.36 5.53 10.75
CA PRO A 69 3.60 5.27 11.96
C PRO A 69 3.68 3.83 12.48
N ASP A 70 3.98 2.89 11.60
CA ASP A 70 3.84 1.45 11.86
C ASP A 70 5.19 0.71 11.82
N ILE A 71 6.21 1.33 11.20
CA ILE A 71 7.48 0.64 10.88
C ILE A 71 8.23 0.17 12.14
N ALA A 72 8.20 0.93 13.22
CA ALA A 72 8.87 0.53 14.46
C ALA A 72 8.27 -0.76 15.03
N THR A 73 6.96 -0.93 14.94
CA THR A 73 6.26 -2.15 15.35
C THR A 73 6.60 -3.32 14.41
N LEU A 74 6.54 -3.09 13.10
CA LEU A 74 6.82 -4.13 12.10
C LEU A 74 8.29 -4.59 12.15
N ALA A 75 9.23 -3.64 12.14
CA ALA A 75 10.66 -3.91 12.12
C ALA A 75 11.21 -4.48 13.44
N GLY A 76 10.40 -4.54 14.49
CA GLY A 76 10.76 -5.19 15.74
C GLY A 76 10.94 -6.71 15.63
N SER A 77 10.22 -7.35 14.69
CA SER A 77 10.24 -8.81 14.49
C SER A 77 10.32 -9.26 13.03
N LEU A 78 10.29 -8.32 12.08
CA LEU A 78 10.28 -8.59 10.64
C LEU A 78 11.43 -7.85 9.94
N ARG A 79 11.96 -8.42 8.85
CA ARG A 79 12.82 -7.71 7.89
C ARG A 79 11.94 -7.06 6.84
N VAL A 80 11.64 -5.78 7.01
CA VAL A 80 10.69 -5.04 6.18
C VAL A 80 11.40 -4.35 5.02
N TYR A 81 10.96 -4.62 3.81
CA TYR A 81 11.34 -3.96 2.57
C TYR A 81 10.17 -3.06 2.13
N ALA A 82 10.19 -1.81 2.56
CA ALA A 82 9.18 -0.82 2.20
C ALA A 82 9.49 -0.28 0.80
N VAL A 83 8.76 -0.75 -0.21
CA VAL A 83 9.05 -0.53 -1.63
C VAL A 83 8.17 0.58 -2.19
N ASP A 84 8.79 1.54 -2.89
CA ASP A 84 8.08 2.51 -3.73
C ASP A 84 7.62 1.83 -5.02
N ALA A 85 6.32 1.86 -5.32
CA ALA A 85 5.80 1.21 -6.50
C ALA A 85 5.99 2.04 -7.78
N PRO A 86 6.22 1.40 -8.97
CA PRO A 86 6.34 2.10 -10.24
C PRO A 86 5.11 2.94 -10.57
N GLY A 87 5.35 4.16 -11.04
CA GLY A 87 4.30 5.10 -11.41
C GLY A 87 3.54 5.72 -10.25
N GLU A 88 3.91 5.43 -9.01
CA GLU A 88 3.45 6.12 -7.81
C GLU A 88 4.51 7.15 -7.36
N PRO A 89 4.19 8.09 -6.44
CA PRO A 89 5.17 9.04 -5.91
C PRO A 89 6.35 8.33 -5.26
N GLY A 90 7.49 9.02 -5.13
CA GLY A 90 8.67 8.45 -4.51
C GLY A 90 9.91 8.55 -5.39
N ARG A 91 10.80 7.59 -5.24
CA ARG A 91 12.10 7.53 -5.94
C ARG A 91 12.16 6.42 -7.00
N THR A 92 11.06 5.69 -7.21
CA THR A 92 10.96 4.63 -8.22
C THR A 92 10.60 5.22 -9.59
N VAL A 93 10.86 4.46 -10.66
CA VAL A 93 10.54 4.82 -12.04
C VAL A 93 9.07 5.19 -12.23
N GLU A 94 8.79 6.16 -13.09
CA GLU A 94 7.43 6.65 -13.37
C GLU A 94 6.63 5.76 -14.35
N ALA A 95 7.04 4.51 -14.58
CA ALA A 95 6.36 3.58 -15.48
C ALA A 95 4.99 3.16 -14.93
N ARG A 96 3.97 3.17 -15.78
CA ARG A 96 2.59 2.80 -15.44
C ARG A 96 2.05 1.75 -16.40
N PRO A 97 2.49 0.49 -16.31
CA PRO A 97 1.87 -0.57 -17.10
C PRO A 97 0.39 -0.74 -16.71
N PRO A 98 -0.46 -1.30 -17.59
CA PRO A 98 -1.85 -1.58 -17.28
C PRO A 98 -1.97 -2.54 -16.09
N LEU A 99 -2.91 -2.27 -15.15
CA LEU A 99 -3.12 -3.10 -13.97
C LEU A 99 -3.52 -4.54 -14.33
N GLY A 100 -4.29 -4.76 -15.41
CA GLY A 100 -4.69 -6.11 -15.83
C GLY A 100 -3.58 -6.94 -16.49
N SER A 101 -2.37 -6.35 -16.73
CA SER A 101 -1.22 -7.07 -17.30
C SER A 101 -0.44 -7.83 -16.22
N ALA A 102 0.51 -8.69 -16.65
CA ALA A 102 1.44 -9.37 -15.75
C ALA A 102 2.58 -8.47 -15.23
N ALA A 103 2.73 -7.26 -15.77
CA ALA A 103 3.92 -6.44 -15.57
C ALA A 103 4.20 -6.07 -14.10
N TYR A 104 3.16 -5.92 -13.27
CA TYR A 104 3.39 -5.68 -11.83
C TYR A 104 3.80 -6.94 -11.08
N ALA A 105 3.31 -8.12 -11.47
CA ALA A 105 3.75 -9.39 -10.89
C ALA A 105 5.20 -9.68 -11.29
N GLU A 106 5.56 -9.45 -12.55
CA GLU A 106 6.94 -9.57 -13.05
C GLU A 106 7.87 -8.55 -12.36
N TRP A 107 7.42 -7.33 -12.14
CA TRP A 107 8.16 -6.34 -11.35
C TRP A 107 8.41 -6.81 -9.91
N LEU A 108 7.45 -7.45 -9.25
CA LEU A 108 7.63 -8.00 -7.90
C LEU A 108 8.56 -9.21 -7.90
N ASP A 109 8.57 -10.03 -8.97
CA ASP A 109 9.57 -11.06 -9.15
C ASP A 109 10.99 -10.46 -9.21
N ASP A 110 11.19 -9.41 -10.03
CA ASP A 110 12.46 -8.69 -10.12
C ASP A 110 12.89 -8.07 -8.77
N VAL A 111 11.92 -7.51 -8.00
CA VAL A 111 12.19 -6.98 -6.64
C VAL A 111 12.70 -8.09 -5.72
N LEU A 112 12.04 -9.25 -5.72
CA LEU A 112 12.48 -10.39 -4.91
C LEU A 112 13.86 -10.89 -5.33
N ASP A 113 14.12 -11.00 -6.65
CA ASP A 113 15.40 -11.46 -7.20
C ASP A 113 16.53 -10.48 -6.85
N ALA A 114 16.33 -9.16 -6.99
CA ALA A 114 17.29 -8.14 -6.61
C ALA A 114 17.57 -8.08 -5.10
N LEU A 115 16.65 -8.58 -4.29
CA LEU A 115 16.81 -8.74 -2.85
C LEU A 115 17.37 -10.10 -2.44
N GLU A 116 17.63 -11.00 -3.42
CA GLU A 116 18.06 -12.38 -3.20
C GLU A 116 17.08 -13.19 -2.35
N LEU A 117 15.77 -12.88 -2.46
CA LEU A 117 14.70 -13.53 -1.73
C LEU A 117 13.98 -14.55 -2.65
N PRO A 118 14.13 -15.86 -2.44
CA PRO A 118 13.38 -16.86 -3.20
C PRO A 118 11.88 -16.76 -2.94
N ARG A 119 11.51 -16.27 -1.75
CA ARG A 119 10.14 -16.15 -1.27
C ARG A 119 10.06 -15.09 -0.16
N ALA A 120 8.97 -14.33 -0.09
CA ALA A 120 8.72 -13.38 1.01
C ALA A 120 7.23 -13.34 1.37
N ALA A 121 6.92 -12.82 2.57
CA ALA A 121 5.58 -12.37 2.86
C ALA A 121 5.32 -11.00 2.22
N PHE A 122 4.05 -10.70 1.92
CA PHE A 122 3.65 -9.40 1.41
C PHE A 122 2.67 -8.71 2.36
N LEU A 123 2.93 -7.44 2.63
CA LEU A 123 2.03 -6.55 3.33
C LEU A 123 1.57 -5.47 2.35
N GLY A 124 0.27 -5.42 2.04
CA GLY A 124 -0.27 -4.46 1.08
C GLY A 124 -1.43 -3.64 1.60
N THR A 125 -1.37 -2.31 1.41
CA THR A 125 -2.49 -1.42 1.72
C THR A 125 -3.17 -0.95 0.43
N SER A 126 -4.50 -0.95 0.38
CA SER A 126 -5.28 -0.39 -0.74
C SER A 126 -4.81 -0.97 -2.10
N LEU A 127 -4.28 -0.14 -3.01
CA LEU A 127 -3.70 -0.58 -4.30
C LEU A 127 -2.48 -1.50 -4.11
N GLY A 128 -1.67 -1.29 -3.06
CA GLY A 128 -0.58 -2.20 -2.70
C GLY A 128 -1.09 -3.59 -2.34
N GLY A 129 -2.27 -3.68 -1.71
CA GLY A 129 -2.97 -4.94 -1.46
C GLY A 129 -3.41 -5.63 -2.75
N TRP A 130 -3.81 -4.85 -3.77
CA TRP A 130 -4.13 -5.38 -5.08
C TRP A 130 -2.89 -5.98 -5.78
N TRP A 131 -1.75 -5.27 -5.77
CA TRP A 131 -0.50 -5.81 -6.35
C TRP A 131 -0.05 -7.08 -5.63
N ALA A 132 -0.14 -7.13 -4.30
CA ALA A 132 0.20 -8.32 -3.52
C ALA A 132 -0.72 -9.51 -3.87
N LEU A 133 -2.02 -9.28 -4.04
CA LEU A 133 -2.99 -10.31 -4.46
C LEU A 133 -2.73 -10.78 -5.89
N ASP A 134 -2.51 -9.87 -6.85
CA ASP A 134 -2.22 -10.24 -8.24
C ASP A 134 -0.94 -11.07 -8.35
N HIS A 135 0.10 -10.69 -7.60
CA HIS A 135 1.35 -11.45 -7.53
C HIS A 135 1.13 -12.84 -6.91
N ALA A 136 0.43 -12.92 -5.79
CA ALA A 136 0.15 -14.19 -5.11
C ALA A 136 -0.67 -15.17 -5.97
N LEU A 137 -1.59 -14.65 -6.78
CA LEU A 137 -2.38 -15.44 -7.71
C LEU A 137 -1.60 -15.92 -8.94
N ARG A 138 -0.55 -15.19 -9.33
CA ARG A 138 0.29 -15.53 -10.50
C ARG A 138 1.54 -16.31 -10.11
N ARG A 139 2.07 -16.11 -8.90
CA ARG A 139 3.33 -16.64 -8.39
C ARG A 139 3.18 -17.14 -6.95
N PRO A 140 2.26 -18.08 -6.69
CA PRO A 140 1.98 -18.54 -5.33
C PRO A 140 3.21 -19.09 -4.62
N GLU A 141 4.17 -19.67 -5.36
CA GLU A 141 5.44 -20.19 -4.85
C GLU A 141 6.37 -19.12 -4.30
N ARG A 142 6.23 -17.85 -4.76
CA ARG A 142 7.04 -16.71 -4.32
C ARG A 142 6.46 -16.00 -3.06
N VAL A 143 5.24 -16.38 -2.64
CA VAL A 143 4.53 -15.69 -1.55
C VAL A 143 4.39 -16.59 -0.33
N ALA A 144 5.03 -16.20 0.78
CA ALA A 144 5.00 -16.94 2.05
C ALA A 144 3.69 -16.76 2.81
N ALA A 145 3.19 -15.53 2.86
CA ALA A 145 1.93 -15.13 3.50
C ALA A 145 1.48 -13.77 2.95
N LEU A 146 0.19 -13.48 3.08
CA LEU A 146 -0.40 -12.18 2.73
C LEU A 146 -0.97 -11.50 3.97
N ALA A 147 -0.55 -10.25 4.23
CA ALA A 147 -1.21 -9.34 5.14
C ALA A 147 -1.80 -8.16 4.34
N LEU A 148 -3.10 -7.94 4.45
CA LEU A 148 -3.84 -6.99 3.63
C LEU A 148 -4.55 -5.95 4.53
N VAL A 149 -4.43 -4.67 4.19
CA VAL A 149 -5.12 -3.59 4.92
C VAL A 149 -5.95 -2.78 3.93
N ASN A 150 -7.28 -2.86 4.05
CA ASN A 150 -8.23 -2.25 3.13
C ASN A 150 -7.86 -2.47 1.64
N PRO A 151 -7.58 -3.72 1.21
CA PRO A 151 -7.11 -3.99 -0.15
C PRO A 151 -8.15 -3.56 -1.20
N ALA A 152 -7.67 -3.03 -2.31
CA ALA A 152 -8.48 -2.85 -3.50
C ALA A 152 -8.66 -4.19 -4.23
N GLY A 153 -9.66 -4.27 -5.11
CA GLY A 153 -9.87 -5.42 -5.98
C GLY A 153 -10.70 -6.57 -5.39
N ILE A 154 -11.12 -6.52 -4.13
CA ILE A 154 -12.02 -7.52 -3.53
C ILE A 154 -13.45 -6.97 -3.41
N GLY A 155 -13.60 -5.86 -2.72
CA GLY A 155 -14.88 -5.19 -2.53
C GLY A 155 -15.23 -4.24 -3.68
N ARG A 156 -16.52 -3.96 -3.83
CA ARG A 156 -17.02 -3.04 -4.87
C ARG A 156 -16.50 -1.63 -4.64
N ARG A 157 -16.11 -0.95 -5.72
CA ARG A 157 -15.75 0.46 -5.68
C ARG A 157 -16.98 1.33 -5.42
N ARG A 158 -16.88 2.27 -4.49
CA ARG A 158 -17.93 3.25 -4.23
C ARG A 158 -17.76 4.46 -5.14
N VAL A 159 -18.70 4.69 -6.05
CA VAL A 159 -18.63 5.79 -7.03
C VAL A 159 -19.10 7.13 -6.45
N ALA A 160 -20.08 7.12 -5.56
CA ALA A 160 -20.68 8.34 -5.01
C ALA A 160 -19.68 9.28 -4.30
N PRO A 161 -18.70 8.81 -3.51
CA PRO A 161 -17.67 9.68 -2.95
C PRO A 161 -16.78 10.36 -3.99
N LEU A 162 -16.55 9.73 -5.14
CA LEU A 162 -15.74 10.31 -6.23
C LEU A 162 -16.37 11.58 -6.79
N LEU A 163 -17.69 11.65 -6.88
CA LEU A 163 -18.41 12.84 -7.29
C LEU A 163 -18.22 13.98 -6.28
N LYS A 164 -18.22 13.67 -4.97
CA LYS A 164 -17.94 14.64 -3.92
C LYS A 164 -16.51 15.15 -3.99
N PHE A 165 -15.52 14.25 -4.23
CA PHE A 165 -14.13 14.65 -4.42
C PHE A 165 -13.95 15.56 -5.65
N ALA A 166 -14.63 15.26 -6.76
CA ALA A 166 -14.63 16.12 -7.94
C ALA A 166 -15.19 17.53 -7.62
N GLY A 167 -16.27 17.60 -6.85
CA GLY A 167 -16.84 18.88 -6.38
C GLY A 167 -15.88 19.63 -5.44
N TYR A 168 -15.25 18.95 -4.50
CA TYR A 168 -14.29 19.56 -3.56
C TYR A 168 -13.05 20.14 -4.27
N ARG A 169 -12.65 19.58 -5.42
CA ARG A 169 -11.52 20.11 -6.19
C ARG A 169 -11.73 21.57 -6.64
N LEU A 170 -12.97 22.03 -6.79
CA LEU A 170 -13.29 23.42 -7.14
C LEU A 170 -12.96 24.41 -6.03
N PHE A 171 -12.79 23.94 -4.78
CA PHE A 171 -12.54 24.76 -3.59
C PHE A 171 -11.06 24.74 -3.15
N GLY A 172 -10.13 24.42 -4.02
CA GLY A 172 -8.68 24.50 -3.78
C GLY A 172 -8.23 23.73 -2.54
N GLY A 173 -7.38 24.35 -1.70
CA GLY A 173 -6.79 23.72 -0.51
C GLY A 173 -7.81 23.25 0.53
N TRP A 174 -8.89 24.01 0.74
CA TRP A 174 -9.97 23.61 1.65
C TRP A 174 -10.65 22.31 1.17
N GLY A 175 -10.97 22.22 -0.12
CA GLY A 175 -11.61 21.05 -0.67
C GLY A 175 -10.72 19.78 -0.59
N ARG A 176 -9.41 19.93 -0.77
CA ARG A 176 -8.44 18.83 -0.62
C ARG A 176 -8.39 18.32 0.82
N ARG A 177 -8.28 19.22 1.80
CA ARG A 177 -8.33 18.85 3.23
C ARG A 177 -9.63 18.15 3.58
N ARG A 178 -10.76 18.63 3.05
CA ARG A 178 -12.07 18.00 3.27
C ARG A 178 -12.14 16.60 2.67
N SER A 179 -11.58 16.41 1.48
CA SER A 179 -11.47 15.09 0.84
C SER A 179 -10.63 14.12 1.67
N LEU A 180 -9.44 14.53 2.13
CA LEU A 180 -8.61 13.68 2.98
C LEU A 180 -9.29 13.35 4.30
N ALA A 181 -9.91 14.34 4.97
CA ALA A 181 -10.64 14.11 6.22
C ALA A 181 -11.79 13.10 6.03
N MET A 182 -12.45 13.12 4.86
CA MET A 182 -13.49 12.14 4.53
C MET A 182 -12.91 10.74 4.33
N VAL A 183 -11.74 10.60 3.70
CA VAL A 183 -11.05 9.32 3.53
C VAL A 183 -10.50 8.81 4.87
N ALA A 184 -9.92 9.70 5.66
CA ALA A 184 -9.36 9.37 6.97
C ALA A 184 -10.43 9.02 8.03
N ASN A 185 -11.69 9.44 7.81
CA ASN A 185 -12.81 9.25 8.75
C ASN A 185 -12.47 9.66 10.20
N GLY A 186 -11.73 10.77 10.35
CA GLY A 186 -11.33 11.31 11.65
C GLY A 186 -9.97 11.98 11.62
N SER A 187 -9.52 12.44 12.77
CA SER A 187 -8.18 12.99 12.92
C SER A 187 -7.16 11.88 13.13
N PRO A 188 -5.93 12.02 12.59
CA PRO A 188 -4.84 11.11 12.90
C PRO A 188 -4.59 10.98 14.40
N ALA A 189 -4.33 9.78 14.88
CA ALA A 189 -4.20 9.51 16.32
C ALA A 189 -2.89 10.07 16.93
N GLY A 190 -1.82 10.19 16.14
CA GLY A 190 -0.49 10.57 16.62
C GLY A 190 0.23 11.61 15.75
N PRO A 191 1.43 12.05 16.17
CA PRO A 191 2.24 13.02 15.41
C PRO A 191 2.67 12.51 14.03
N GLU A 192 3.13 11.26 13.94
CA GLU A 192 3.57 10.65 12.69
C GLU A 192 2.41 10.53 11.69
N GLN A 193 1.21 10.12 12.14
CA GLN A 193 0.02 10.04 11.29
C GLN A 193 -0.38 11.41 10.74
N ARG A 194 -0.26 12.48 11.55
CA ARG A 194 -0.53 13.84 11.08
C ARG A 194 0.46 14.28 10.03
N GLU A 195 1.75 14.03 10.25
CA GLU A 195 2.81 14.40 9.32
C GLU A 195 2.68 13.66 7.98
N VAL A 196 2.46 12.36 8.02
CA VAL A 196 2.17 11.55 6.82
C VAL A 196 0.89 12.04 6.12
N GLY A 197 -0.13 12.43 6.87
CA GLY A 197 -1.35 13.04 6.33
C GLY A 197 -1.10 14.37 5.61
N GLU A 198 -0.25 15.24 6.15
CA GLU A 198 0.17 16.49 5.51
C GLU A 198 1.01 16.24 4.25
N PHE A 199 1.91 15.24 4.30
CA PHE A 199 2.67 14.81 3.13
C PHE A 199 1.73 14.27 2.03
N THR A 200 0.76 13.44 2.40
CA THR A 200 -0.26 12.93 1.48
C THR A 200 -1.01 14.06 0.78
N LEU A 201 -1.47 15.08 1.55
CA LEU A 201 -2.13 16.26 0.97
C LEU A 201 -1.23 16.97 -0.05
N ALA A 202 0.01 17.26 0.34
CA ALA A 202 0.98 17.91 -0.52
C ALA A 202 1.28 17.09 -1.78
N THR A 203 1.38 15.77 -1.65
CA THR A 203 1.57 14.85 -2.77
C THR A 203 0.42 14.98 -3.76
N PHE A 204 -0.83 14.90 -3.33
CA PHE A 204 -2.00 15.01 -4.22
C PHE A 204 -2.20 16.40 -4.85
N GLU A 205 -1.52 17.44 -4.37
CA GLU A 205 -1.45 18.73 -5.05
C GLU A 205 -0.71 18.64 -6.39
N HIS A 206 0.32 17.83 -6.46
CA HIS A 206 1.25 17.75 -7.59
C HIS A 206 1.14 16.44 -8.37
N PHE A 207 0.74 15.37 -7.72
CA PHE A 207 0.60 14.04 -8.30
C PHE A 207 -0.68 13.89 -9.13
N LYS A 208 -0.60 13.11 -10.21
CA LYS A 208 -1.72 12.68 -11.05
C LYS A 208 -2.01 11.20 -10.72
N PRO A 209 -3.00 10.90 -9.85
CA PRO A 209 -3.33 9.51 -9.57
C PRO A 209 -3.79 8.77 -10.82
N ARG A 210 -3.69 7.43 -10.80
CA ARG A 210 -4.27 6.60 -11.85
C ARG A 210 -5.78 6.81 -11.92
N LEU A 211 -6.28 6.89 -13.14
CA LEU A 211 -7.72 6.92 -13.42
C LEU A 211 -8.23 5.54 -13.86
N GLU A 212 -7.33 4.62 -14.16
CA GLU A 212 -7.64 3.24 -14.52
C GLU A 212 -8.43 2.56 -13.39
N ALA A 213 -9.47 1.82 -13.77
CA ALA A 213 -10.20 1.02 -12.81
C ALA A 213 -9.33 -0.14 -12.31
N VAL A 214 -9.27 -0.31 -11.00
CA VAL A 214 -8.58 -1.47 -10.42
C VAL A 214 -9.41 -2.71 -10.73
N PRO A 215 -8.83 -3.74 -11.39
CA PRO A 215 -9.53 -4.98 -11.68
C PRO A 215 -10.01 -5.67 -10.39
N GLU A 216 -11.22 -6.20 -10.42
CA GLU A 216 -11.78 -6.96 -9.29
C GLU A 216 -11.38 -8.44 -9.41
N PHE A 217 -11.03 -9.05 -8.28
CA PHE A 217 -10.85 -10.49 -8.16
C PHE A 217 -12.19 -11.14 -7.79
N PRO A 218 -12.76 -11.98 -8.67
CA PRO A 218 -13.94 -12.75 -8.31
C PRO A 218 -13.61 -13.76 -7.22
N VAL A 219 -14.63 -14.23 -6.49
CA VAL A 219 -14.47 -15.15 -5.35
C VAL A 219 -13.73 -16.43 -5.79
N GLU A 220 -14.01 -16.91 -7.00
CA GLU A 220 -13.38 -18.11 -7.59
C GLU A 220 -11.87 -17.95 -7.74
N ARG A 221 -11.41 -16.75 -8.10
CA ARG A 221 -9.98 -16.45 -8.18
C ARG A 221 -9.33 -16.36 -6.80
N LEU A 222 -10.03 -15.79 -5.82
CA LEU A 222 -9.53 -15.72 -4.45
C LEU A 222 -9.37 -17.10 -3.81
N HIS A 223 -10.16 -18.10 -4.20
CA HIS A 223 -10.00 -19.50 -3.78
C HIS A 223 -8.66 -20.12 -4.20
N GLU A 224 -7.99 -19.58 -5.21
CA GLU A 224 -6.69 -20.09 -5.68
C GLU A 224 -5.51 -19.67 -4.78
N LEU A 225 -5.73 -18.80 -3.80
CA LEU A 225 -4.71 -18.40 -2.83
C LEU A 225 -4.42 -19.57 -1.89
N VAL A 226 -3.18 -20.06 -1.91
CA VAL A 226 -2.76 -21.25 -1.14
C VAL A 226 -1.92 -20.91 0.10
N MET A 227 -1.51 -19.66 0.22
CA MET A 227 -0.73 -19.17 1.36
C MET A 227 -1.65 -18.68 2.48
N PRO A 228 -1.16 -18.59 3.74
CA PRO A 228 -1.90 -17.96 4.82
C PRO A 228 -2.23 -16.49 4.51
N VAL A 229 -3.46 -16.08 4.84
CA VAL A 229 -3.95 -14.71 4.61
C VAL A 229 -4.49 -14.12 5.91
N GLN A 230 -4.03 -12.92 6.25
CA GLN A 230 -4.65 -12.04 7.24
C GLN A 230 -5.12 -10.76 6.55
N ALA A 231 -6.33 -10.31 6.83
CA ALA A 231 -6.87 -9.11 6.23
C ALA A 231 -7.62 -8.24 7.24
N HIS A 232 -7.32 -6.93 7.21
CA HIS A 232 -7.91 -5.92 8.07
C HIS A 232 -8.75 -4.95 7.23
N PHE A 233 -10.01 -4.78 7.60
CA PHE A 233 -10.97 -3.94 6.88
C PHE A 233 -11.57 -2.88 7.77
N GLY A 234 -11.73 -1.66 7.25
CA GLY A 234 -12.48 -0.57 7.89
C GLY A 234 -13.90 -0.47 7.32
N ALA A 235 -14.92 -0.76 8.12
CA ALA A 235 -16.31 -0.82 7.67
C ALA A 235 -16.87 0.54 7.20
N ARG A 236 -16.25 1.67 7.62
CA ARG A 236 -16.62 3.03 7.20
C ARG A 236 -15.78 3.58 6.05
N ASP A 237 -15.04 2.71 5.35
CA ASP A 237 -14.30 3.12 4.16
C ASP A 237 -15.24 3.75 3.13
N VAL A 238 -14.89 4.97 2.70
CA VAL A 238 -15.69 5.73 1.73
C VAL A 238 -15.32 5.42 0.29
N LEU A 239 -14.16 4.80 0.03
CA LEU A 239 -13.66 4.50 -1.32
C LEU A 239 -14.11 3.11 -1.79
N LEU A 240 -14.08 2.13 -0.88
CA LEU A 240 -14.31 0.72 -1.15
C LEU A 240 -15.38 0.16 -0.20
N ASP A 241 -16.16 -0.80 -0.66
CA ASP A 241 -17.09 -1.53 0.19
C ASP A 241 -16.35 -2.65 0.93
N GLN A 242 -15.75 -2.30 2.07
CA GLN A 242 -14.94 -3.23 2.85
C GLN A 242 -15.78 -4.30 3.58
N ARG A 243 -17.08 -4.07 3.77
CA ARG A 243 -17.97 -5.13 4.27
C ARG A 243 -18.19 -6.22 3.23
N ASP A 244 -18.41 -5.83 1.97
CA ASP A 244 -18.48 -6.74 0.84
C ASP A 244 -17.14 -7.47 0.64
N ALA A 245 -16.02 -6.76 0.73
CA ALA A 245 -14.68 -7.33 0.63
C ALA A 245 -14.42 -8.39 1.72
N ALA A 246 -14.72 -8.08 2.98
CA ALA A 246 -14.55 -9.01 4.09
C ALA A 246 -15.43 -10.25 3.94
N ALA A 247 -16.68 -10.09 3.49
CA ALA A 247 -17.60 -11.20 3.24
C ALA A 247 -17.09 -12.12 2.12
N LYS A 248 -16.66 -11.55 0.98
CA LYS A 248 -16.09 -12.30 -0.14
C LYS A 248 -14.81 -13.05 0.26
N LEU A 249 -13.93 -12.40 1.02
CA LEU A 249 -12.69 -13.05 1.42
C LEU A 249 -12.93 -14.21 2.40
N ARG A 250 -13.87 -14.06 3.37
CA ARG A 250 -14.29 -15.16 4.25
C ARG A 250 -14.93 -16.31 3.49
N GLN A 251 -15.71 -15.99 2.44
CA GLN A 251 -16.31 -17.01 1.57
C GLN A 251 -15.23 -17.77 0.78
N ALA A 252 -14.26 -17.05 0.23
CA ALA A 252 -13.18 -17.63 -0.57
C ALA A 252 -12.19 -18.42 0.27
N LEU A 253 -11.84 -17.92 1.45
CA LEU A 253 -10.79 -18.45 2.31
C LEU A 253 -11.31 -18.60 3.76
N PRO A 254 -11.99 -19.71 4.08
CA PRO A 254 -12.56 -19.92 5.43
C PRO A 254 -11.53 -19.87 6.56
N ASP A 255 -10.25 -20.24 6.29
CA ASP A 255 -9.17 -20.26 7.25
C ASP A 255 -8.39 -18.92 7.36
N ALA A 256 -8.78 -17.90 6.57
CA ALA A 256 -8.14 -16.58 6.64
C ALA A 256 -8.55 -15.83 7.92
N ASP A 257 -7.57 -15.12 8.53
CA ASP A 257 -7.85 -14.21 9.64
C ASP A 257 -8.42 -12.87 9.09
N VAL A 258 -9.73 -12.77 9.02
CA VAL A 258 -10.43 -11.61 8.47
C VAL A 258 -11.04 -10.75 9.58
N ARG A 259 -10.48 -9.57 9.79
CA ARG A 259 -10.86 -8.60 10.83
C ARG A 259 -11.57 -7.39 10.22
N LEU A 260 -12.74 -7.05 10.76
CA LEU A 260 -13.54 -5.90 10.34
C LEU A 260 -13.70 -4.92 11.51
N ALA A 261 -13.10 -3.73 11.39
CA ALA A 261 -13.24 -2.65 12.36
C ALA A 261 -14.45 -1.79 11.99
N GLU A 262 -15.50 -1.86 12.81
CA GLU A 262 -16.80 -1.23 12.55
C GLU A 262 -16.73 0.30 12.49
N ASP A 263 -15.80 0.90 13.23
CA ASP A 263 -15.66 2.36 13.38
C ASP A 263 -14.52 2.97 12.56
N ALA A 264 -13.79 2.17 11.80
CA ALA A 264 -12.64 2.64 11.02
C ALA A 264 -12.96 2.87 9.54
N GLY A 265 -12.29 3.87 8.95
CA GLY A 265 -12.33 4.21 7.54
C GLY A 265 -11.19 3.59 6.73
N HIS A 266 -10.80 4.26 5.64
CA HIS A 266 -9.73 3.79 4.76
C HIS A 266 -8.35 3.77 5.44
N PHE A 267 -8.05 4.75 6.30
CA PHE A 267 -6.84 4.73 7.15
C PHE A 267 -7.16 4.00 8.45
N LEU A 268 -6.88 2.72 8.48
CA LEU A 268 -7.17 1.84 9.60
C LEU A 268 -6.04 1.92 10.63
N PRO A 269 -6.31 2.27 11.92
CA PRO A 269 -5.28 2.25 12.96
C PRO A 269 -5.15 0.87 13.62
N GLY A 270 -4.00 0.61 14.27
CA GLY A 270 -3.85 -0.47 15.26
C GLY A 270 -3.72 -1.89 14.69
N TRP A 271 -3.48 -2.05 13.40
CA TRP A 271 -3.30 -3.36 12.75
C TRP A 271 -1.86 -3.89 12.83
N ALA A 272 -0.86 -3.01 12.97
CA ALA A 272 0.56 -3.35 12.78
C ALA A 272 1.06 -4.45 13.72
N ALA A 273 0.67 -4.43 14.99
CA ALA A 273 1.08 -5.47 15.95
C ALA A 273 0.54 -6.85 15.58
N ALA A 274 -0.73 -6.93 15.17
CA ALA A 274 -1.34 -8.19 14.76
C ALA A 274 -0.71 -8.74 13.47
N VAL A 275 -0.36 -7.85 12.52
CA VAL A 275 0.35 -8.24 11.29
C VAL A 275 1.77 -8.70 11.61
N ALA A 276 2.49 -8.00 12.50
CA ALA A 276 3.83 -8.41 12.91
C ALA A 276 3.83 -9.80 13.56
N GLU A 277 2.87 -10.10 14.42
CA GLU A 277 2.68 -11.42 15.03
C GLU A 277 2.35 -12.48 13.97
N PHE A 278 1.39 -12.19 13.08
CA PHE A 278 0.95 -13.11 12.04
C PHE A 278 2.08 -13.48 11.08
N LEU A 279 2.86 -12.51 10.61
CA LEU A 279 3.95 -12.72 9.67
C LEU A 279 5.20 -13.29 10.35
N GLY A 280 5.49 -12.89 11.60
CA GLY A 280 6.65 -13.36 12.36
C GLY A 280 6.58 -14.84 12.75
N GLY A 281 5.40 -15.40 12.92
CA GLY A 281 5.20 -16.81 13.25
C GLY A 281 5.21 -17.76 12.04
N ARG A 282 5.55 -17.28 10.82
CA ARG A 282 5.39 -18.03 9.55
C ARG A 282 6.61 -17.96 8.64
N SER A 283 7.79 -18.06 9.23
CA SER A 283 9.08 -18.19 8.52
C SER A 283 9.32 -19.60 7.99
#